data_faac6e4613d9cf1efadb4235872a095a
#
_entry.id   faac6e4613d9cf1efadb4235872a095a
#
_cell.length_a   1.000
_cell.length_b   1.000
_cell.length_c   1.000
_cell.angle_alpha   90.00
_cell.angle_beta   90.00
_cell.angle_gamma   90.00
#
_symmetry.space_group_name_H-M   'P 1'
#
loop_
_entity.id
_entity.type
_entity.pdbx_description
1 polymer ?
#
loop_
_entity_poly.entity_id
_entity_poly.type
_entity_poly.pdbx_seq_one_letter_code
_entity_poly.pdbx_strand_id
1 'polypeptide(L)'
;FRLALGNVRKSARDYTVYFTPVSSMAIDGGRQYTADTPAPADPDDSAGYPELSQHAASDVATKFAELLQSNGVAVTGDVTANTAPSGETPLASVSSATLSEIMAYTLRHSDNTLAEEFGRLTALAKSATNSPEGGTEAVKSTLNDLGLDTSGLTMADCSGLSPGSRLTVRTLAAVQQRNLTTESGAAGAEGLSIAGL
;
A
#
# COMPACT_ATOMS: atom_id res chain seq x y z
N PHE A 1 13.61 2.60 -9.34
CA PHE A 1 12.35 3.37 -9.15
C PHE A 1 12.62 4.46 -8.12
N ARG A 2 12.71 5.70 -8.55
CA ARG A 2 12.82 6.86 -7.66
C ARG A 2 11.40 7.36 -7.41
N LEU A 3 10.82 7.01 -6.27
CA LEU A 3 9.56 7.60 -5.81
C LEU A 3 9.84 9.02 -5.33
N ALA A 4 9.39 10.00 -6.09
CA ALA A 4 9.35 11.37 -5.62
C ALA A 4 8.21 11.48 -4.60
N LEU A 5 8.56 11.64 -3.32
CA LEU A 5 7.65 12.11 -2.30
C LEU A 5 7.22 13.53 -2.69
N GLY A 6 5.98 13.69 -3.13
CA GLY A 6 5.40 15.02 -3.30
C GLY A 6 5.49 15.78 -1.98
N ASN A 7 5.80 17.07 -2.05
CA ASN A 7 6.03 17.96 -0.91
C ASN A 7 4.87 17.94 0.09
N VAL A 8 4.94 17.07 1.07
CA VAL A 8 4.06 17.12 2.24
C VAL A 8 4.79 17.90 3.32
N ARG A 9 4.45 19.18 3.45
CA ARG A 9 4.97 20.07 4.50
C ARG A 9 4.22 19.86 5.81
N LYS A 10 4.59 18.83 6.57
CA LYS A 10 4.46 18.78 8.04
C LYS A 10 5.77 18.21 8.57
N SER A 11 6.04 18.37 9.88
CA SER A 11 7.32 17.93 10.44
C SER A 11 7.60 16.47 10.08
N ALA A 12 8.82 16.14 9.72
CA ALA A 12 9.20 14.79 9.27
C ALA A 12 8.82 13.69 10.29
N ARG A 13 8.62 14.04 11.56
CA ARG A 13 8.19 13.13 12.63
C ARG A 13 6.74 12.68 12.54
N ASP A 14 5.84 13.49 11.98
CA ASP A 14 4.39 13.17 11.98
C ASP A 14 3.97 12.15 10.92
N TYR A 15 4.85 11.82 9.97
CA TYR A 15 4.52 10.92 8.85
C TYR A 15 5.13 9.53 8.98
N THR A 16 6.19 9.36 9.75
CA THR A 16 6.90 8.08 9.89
C THR A 16 6.09 7.00 10.58
N VAL A 17 4.99 7.35 11.25
CA VAL A 17 4.07 6.38 11.88
C VAL A 17 2.82 6.08 11.03
N TYR A 18 2.58 6.85 9.96
CA TYR A 18 1.37 6.70 9.16
C TYR A 18 1.62 6.23 7.72
N PHE A 19 2.85 6.28 7.26
CA PHE A 19 3.18 6.03 5.88
C PHE A 19 4.64 5.59 5.72
N THR A 20 4.87 4.53 4.94
CA THR A 20 6.16 4.17 4.38
C THR A 20 6.16 4.45 2.87
N PRO A 21 7.29 4.83 2.25
CA PRO A 21 7.33 5.01 0.80
C PRO A 21 6.87 3.75 0.07
N VAL A 22 5.95 3.91 -0.88
CA VAL A 22 5.49 2.80 -1.72
C VAL A 22 6.68 2.15 -2.42
N SER A 23 6.84 0.87 -2.22
CA SER A 23 7.94 0.08 -2.78
C SER A 23 7.45 -1.31 -3.15
N SER A 24 8.23 -2.03 -3.96
CA SER A 24 7.89 -3.40 -4.37
C SER A 24 7.99 -4.43 -3.23
N MET A 25 8.57 -4.05 -2.09
CA MET A 25 8.83 -4.95 -0.97
C MET A 25 8.75 -4.20 0.36
N ALA A 26 8.12 -4.81 1.36
CA ALA A 26 8.16 -4.38 2.75
C ALA A 26 8.00 -5.60 3.67
N ILE A 27 8.67 -5.60 4.82
CA ILE A 27 8.42 -6.54 5.89
C ILE A 27 7.44 -5.88 6.85
N ASP A 28 6.37 -6.57 7.22
CA ASP A 28 5.35 -6.10 8.17
C ASP A 28 4.78 -4.70 7.83
N GLY A 29 4.62 -4.40 6.53
CA GLY A 29 4.21 -3.08 6.07
C GLY A 29 5.21 -1.97 6.41
N GLY A 30 6.48 -2.29 6.61
CA GLY A 30 7.53 -1.37 7.01
C GLY A 30 7.58 -1.05 8.50
N ARG A 31 6.77 -1.71 9.33
CA ARG A 31 6.71 -1.46 10.79
C ARG A 31 8.01 -1.85 11.47
N GLN A 32 8.53 -0.94 12.28
CA GLN A 32 9.75 -1.15 13.07
C GLN A 32 9.35 -1.42 14.52
N TYR A 33 9.28 -2.70 14.89
CA TYR A 33 8.95 -3.10 16.25
C TYR A 33 10.16 -2.94 17.17
N THR A 34 9.89 -2.47 18.39
CA THR A 34 10.88 -2.26 19.44
C THR A 34 10.41 -2.89 20.76
N ALA A 35 11.22 -2.82 21.80
CA ALA A 35 10.80 -3.27 23.14
C ALA A 35 9.61 -2.44 23.68
N ASP A 36 9.54 -1.16 23.31
CA ASP A 36 8.47 -0.25 23.74
C ASP A 36 7.21 -0.36 22.86
N THR A 37 7.37 -0.82 21.62
CA THR A 37 6.30 -1.06 20.65
C THR A 37 6.50 -2.46 20.05
N PRO A 38 6.21 -3.53 20.82
CA PRO A 38 6.41 -4.90 20.35
C PRO A 38 5.40 -5.25 19.25
N ALA A 39 5.77 -6.23 18.42
CA ALA A 39 4.82 -6.80 17.48
C ALA A 39 3.63 -7.40 18.24
N PRO A 40 2.39 -7.26 17.74
CA PRO A 40 1.24 -7.93 18.32
C PRO A 40 1.42 -9.45 18.24
N ALA A 41 0.88 -10.16 19.23
CA ALA A 41 0.92 -11.62 19.25
C ALA A 41 0.04 -12.23 18.15
N ASP A 42 -1.07 -11.58 17.85
CA ASP A 42 -1.95 -11.89 16.73
C ASP A 42 -1.74 -10.85 15.62
N PRO A 43 -1.41 -11.27 14.39
CA PRO A 43 -1.24 -10.34 13.26
C PRO A 43 -2.49 -9.51 12.93
N ASP A 44 -3.67 -9.97 13.34
CA ASP A 44 -4.94 -9.25 13.13
C ASP A 44 -5.20 -8.20 14.23
N ASP A 45 -4.42 -8.21 15.31
CA ASP A 45 -4.50 -7.19 16.34
C ASP A 45 -3.85 -5.87 15.90
N SER A 46 -4.30 -4.77 16.50
CA SER A 46 -3.69 -3.47 16.26
C SER A 46 -2.25 -3.43 16.78
N ALA A 47 -1.31 -3.17 15.90
CA ALA A 47 0.09 -2.95 16.25
C ALA A 47 0.36 -1.59 16.93
N GLY A 48 -0.68 -0.80 17.23
CA GLY A 48 -0.50 0.59 17.63
C GLY A 48 0.07 1.43 16.48
N TYR A 49 0.98 2.33 16.79
CA TYR A 49 1.62 3.21 15.81
C TYR A 49 3.16 3.13 15.92
N PRO A 50 3.78 1.98 15.60
CA PRO A 50 5.23 1.90 15.52
C PRO A 50 5.74 2.81 14.40
N GLU A 51 6.98 3.25 14.47
CA GLU A 51 7.60 3.95 13.35
C GLU A 51 7.63 3.04 12.12
N LEU A 52 7.43 3.64 10.95
CA LEU A 52 7.52 2.94 9.67
C LEU A 52 8.85 3.25 8.99
N SER A 53 9.51 2.23 8.47
CA SER A 53 10.75 2.38 7.73
C SER A 53 10.56 3.29 6.52
N GLN A 54 11.49 4.21 6.34
CA GLN A 54 11.56 5.03 5.13
C GLN A 54 12.42 4.36 4.03
N HIS A 55 12.90 3.14 4.30
CA HIS A 55 13.81 2.37 3.45
C HIS A 55 13.36 0.90 3.31
N ALA A 56 12.05 0.64 3.35
CA ALA A 56 11.46 -0.70 3.43
C ALA A 56 12.05 -1.72 2.45
N ALA A 57 12.29 -1.33 1.20
CA ALA A 57 12.88 -2.25 0.20
C ALA A 57 14.31 -2.67 0.54
N SER A 58 15.15 -1.76 1.06
CA SER A 58 16.51 -2.13 1.47
C SER A 58 16.53 -2.95 2.76
N ASP A 59 15.57 -2.73 3.65
CA ASP A 59 15.41 -3.55 4.87
C ASP A 59 15.08 -5.00 4.51
N VAL A 60 14.16 -5.21 3.55
CA VAL A 60 13.84 -6.55 3.01
C VAL A 60 15.09 -7.19 2.41
N ALA A 61 15.82 -6.47 1.57
CA ALA A 61 17.01 -7.01 0.92
C ALA A 61 18.11 -7.36 1.93
N THR A 62 18.31 -6.52 2.94
CA THR A 62 19.24 -6.80 4.05
C THR A 62 18.81 -8.04 4.82
N LYS A 63 17.54 -8.13 5.19
CA LYS A 63 17.02 -9.29 5.92
C LYS A 63 17.11 -10.57 5.09
N PHE A 64 16.87 -10.48 3.80
CA PHE A 64 17.02 -11.61 2.89
C PHE A 64 18.50 -12.07 2.80
N ALA A 65 19.45 -11.14 2.72
CA ALA A 65 20.87 -11.47 2.73
C ALA A 65 21.29 -12.18 4.05
N GLU A 66 20.81 -11.68 5.20
CA GLU A 66 21.02 -12.34 6.50
C GLU A 66 20.47 -13.78 6.55
N LEU A 67 19.25 -13.97 6.01
CA LEU A 67 18.63 -15.30 5.95
C LEU A 67 19.38 -16.25 5.03
N LEU A 68 19.88 -15.79 3.89
CA LEU A 68 20.73 -16.58 3.02
C LEU A 68 22.01 -17.01 3.73
N GLN A 69 22.70 -16.10 4.41
CA GLN A 69 23.92 -16.40 5.16
C GLN A 69 23.67 -17.40 6.29
N SER A 70 22.56 -17.23 7.05
CA SER A 70 22.20 -18.16 8.11
C SER A 70 21.87 -19.57 7.60
N ASN A 71 21.51 -19.70 6.33
CA ASN A 71 21.29 -20.99 5.65
C ASN A 71 22.49 -21.46 4.82
N GLY A 72 23.67 -20.90 5.06
CA GLY A 72 24.93 -21.37 4.47
C GLY A 72 25.19 -20.84 3.05
N VAL A 73 24.42 -19.90 2.55
CA VAL A 73 24.66 -19.27 1.25
C VAL A 73 25.60 -18.07 1.46
N ALA A 74 26.75 -18.07 0.79
CA ALA A 74 27.68 -16.95 0.84
C ALA A 74 27.10 -15.74 0.11
N VAL A 75 26.88 -14.64 0.83
CA VAL A 75 26.52 -13.34 0.26
C VAL A 75 27.74 -12.44 0.35
N THR A 76 28.18 -11.93 -0.79
CA THR A 76 29.35 -11.04 -0.90
C THR A 76 28.92 -9.68 -1.45
N GLY A 77 29.49 -8.62 -0.92
CA GLY A 77 29.17 -7.24 -1.28
C GLY A 77 28.03 -6.66 -0.48
N ASP A 78 27.78 -5.38 -0.72
CA ASP A 78 26.76 -4.61 -0.03
C ASP A 78 25.39 -4.76 -0.69
N VAL A 79 24.33 -4.62 0.11
CA VAL A 79 22.97 -4.51 -0.40
C VAL A 79 22.80 -3.15 -1.07
N THR A 80 22.48 -3.16 -2.35
CA THR A 80 22.32 -1.95 -3.15
C THR A 80 21.05 -1.96 -3.96
N ALA A 81 20.46 -0.77 -4.18
CA ALA A 81 19.35 -0.62 -5.11
C ALA A 81 19.87 -0.67 -6.54
N ASN A 82 19.29 -1.55 -7.36
CA ASN A 82 19.64 -1.67 -8.78
C ASN A 82 18.40 -2.01 -9.62
N THR A 83 18.53 -1.92 -10.92
CA THR A 83 17.52 -2.44 -11.84
C THR A 83 17.68 -3.96 -11.95
N ALA A 84 16.57 -4.69 -11.74
CA ALA A 84 16.60 -6.14 -11.93
C ALA A 84 16.98 -6.49 -13.38
N PRO A 85 17.91 -7.43 -13.60
CA PRO A 85 18.23 -7.89 -14.94
C PRO A 85 16.99 -8.52 -15.59
N SER A 86 16.88 -8.39 -16.90
CA SER A 86 15.79 -8.99 -17.67
C SER A 86 16.18 -10.39 -18.16
N GLY A 87 15.22 -11.30 -18.19
CA GLY A 87 15.40 -12.64 -18.77
C GLY A 87 16.06 -13.67 -17.85
N GLU A 88 16.23 -13.37 -16.57
CA GLU A 88 16.73 -14.32 -15.59
C GLU A 88 15.73 -15.43 -15.29
N THR A 89 16.23 -16.63 -15.04
CA THR A 89 15.40 -17.76 -14.62
C THR A 89 15.11 -17.66 -13.13
N PRO A 90 13.83 -17.65 -12.71
CA PRO A 90 13.50 -17.66 -11.29
C PRO A 90 14.06 -18.90 -10.57
N LEU A 91 14.77 -18.70 -9.47
CA LEU A 91 15.30 -19.81 -8.66
C LEU A 91 14.25 -20.34 -7.66
N ALA A 92 13.36 -19.46 -7.21
CA ALA A 92 12.26 -19.77 -6.31
C ALA A 92 11.13 -18.76 -6.50
N SER A 93 9.95 -19.13 -6.06
CA SER A 93 8.78 -18.24 -6.04
C SER A 93 7.96 -18.47 -4.78
N VAL A 94 7.31 -17.42 -4.31
CA VAL A 94 6.31 -17.47 -3.25
C VAL A 94 5.11 -16.64 -3.71
N SER A 95 3.91 -17.11 -3.42
CA SER A 95 2.68 -16.36 -3.69
C SER A 95 2.27 -15.60 -2.45
N SER A 96 1.88 -14.34 -2.62
CA SER A 96 1.23 -13.55 -1.58
C SER A 96 -0.20 -14.06 -1.30
N ALA A 97 -0.85 -13.47 -0.30
CA ALA A 97 -2.30 -13.49 -0.19
C ALA A 97 -2.95 -12.96 -1.48
N THR A 98 -4.22 -13.30 -1.70
CA THR A 98 -4.98 -12.78 -2.84
C THR A 98 -5.16 -11.27 -2.75
N LEU A 99 -5.39 -10.62 -3.89
CA LEU A 99 -5.64 -9.17 -3.92
C LEU A 99 -6.86 -8.78 -3.06
N SER A 100 -7.87 -9.62 -3.02
CA SER A 100 -9.06 -9.44 -2.18
C SER A 100 -8.72 -9.45 -0.68
N GLU A 101 -7.91 -10.40 -0.23
CA GLU A 101 -7.46 -10.50 1.16
C GLU A 101 -6.58 -9.31 1.55
N ILE A 102 -5.67 -8.88 0.66
CA ILE A 102 -4.84 -7.69 0.89
C ILE A 102 -5.71 -6.42 0.96
N MET A 103 -6.74 -6.31 0.11
CA MET A 103 -7.68 -5.20 0.17
C MET A 103 -8.47 -5.19 1.49
N ALA A 104 -8.96 -6.36 1.92
CA ALA A 104 -9.65 -6.49 3.20
C ALA A 104 -8.76 -6.09 4.39
N TYR A 105 -7.51 -6.53 4.38
CA TYR A 105 -6.52 -6.09 5.36
C TYR A 105 -6.35 -4.56 5.34
N THR A 106 -6.14 -3.98 4.16
CA THR A 106 -5.96 -2.54 3.97
C THR A 106 -7.10 -1.73 4.57
N LEU A 107 -8.35 -2.15 4.32
CA LEU A 107 -9.55 -1.47 4.80
C LEU A 107 -9.72 -1.61 6.32
N ARG A 108 -9.49 -2.80 6.88
CA ARG A 108 -9.63 -3.06 8.32
C ARG A 108 -8.57 -2.36 9.16
N HIS A 109 -7.34 -2.31 8.66
CA HIS A 109 -6.21 -1.70 9.38
C HIS A 109 -5.97 -0.24 9.00
N SER A 110 -6.75 0.30 8.04
CA SER A 110 -6.57 1.68 7.54
C SER A 110 -5.13 1.95 7.08
N ASP A 111 -4.56 1.02 6.29
CA ASP A 111 -3.17 1.07 5.88
C ASP A 111 -2.99 2.06 4.72
N ASN A 112 -2.39 3.21 5.03
CA ASN A 112 -2.19 4.28 4.07
C ASN A 112 -1.21 3.91 2.95
N THR A 113 -0.19 3.10 3.27
CA THR A 113 0.82 2.68 2.28
C THR A 113 0.20 1.76 1.24
N LEU A 114 -0.56 0.76 1.68
CA LEU A 114 -1.27 -0.15 0.79
C LEU A 114 -2.34 0.58 -0.04
N ALA A 115 -3.04 1.56 0.55
CA ALA A 115 -3.99 2.39 -0.20
C ALA A 115 -3.31 3.16 -1.35
N GLU A 116 -2.13 3.74 -1.10
CA GLU A 116 -1.31 4.37 -2.16
C GLU A 116 -0.82 3.34 -3.17
N GLU A 117 -0.45 2.15 -2.74
CA GLU A 117 0.00 1.08 -3.63
C GLU A 117 -1.12 0.63 -4.57
N PHE A 118 -2.36 0.47 -4.08
CA PHE A 118 -3.53 0.22 -4.93
C PHE A 118 -3.75 1.31 -5.96
N GLY A 119 -3.57 2.58 -5.59
CA GLY A 119 -3.60 3.70 -6.53
C GLY A 119 -2.55 3.55 -7.63
N ARG A 120 -1.31 3.16 -7.27
CA ARG A 120 -0.21 2.93 -8.22
C ARG A 120 -0.49 1.74 -9.14
N LEU A 121 -1.00 0.65 -8.59
CA LEU A 121 -1.38 -0.53 -9.37
C LEU A 121 -2.49 -0.19 -10.36
N THR A 122 -3.46 0.63 -9.97
CA THR A 122 -4.53 1.13 -10.84
C THR A 122 -3.94 1.99 -11.98
N ALA A 123 -2.97 2.88 -11.68
CA ALA A 123 -2.28 3.67 -12.69
C ALA A 123 -1.55 2.77 -13.71
N LEU A 124 -0.82 1.77 -13.24
CA LEU A 124 -0.12 0.81 -14.09
C LEU A 124 -1.10 0.03 -14.98
N ALA A 125 -2.21 -0.46 -14.42
CA ALA A 125 -3.24 -1.18 -15.19
C ALA A 125 -3.88 -0.32 -16.28
N LYS A 126 -3.92 1.01 -16.09
CA LYS A 126 -4.42 1.97 -17.10
C LYS A 126 -3.30 2.55 -17.98
N SER A 127 -2.08 2.04 -17.91
CA SER A 127 -0.91 2.57 -18.62
C SER A 127 -0.65 4.06 -18.32
N ALA A 128 -1.04 4.50 -17.14
CA ALA A 128 -0.79 5.85 -16.64
C ALA A 128 0.56 5.91 -15.88
N THR A 129 0.98 7.12 -15.54
CA THR A 129 2.24 7.34 -14.82
C THR A 129 2.19 6.72 -13.42
N ASN A 130 3.20 5.94 -13.06
CA ASN A 130 3.36 5.41 -11.70
C ASN A 130 3.84 6.54 -10.76
N SER A 131 2.92 7.41 -10.38
CA SER A 131 3.14 8.56 -9.49
C SER A 131 1.91 8.75 -8.58
N PRO A 132 1.97 9.52 -7.49
CA PRO A 132 0.79 9.83 -6.67
C PRO A 132 -0.34 10.41 -7.52
N GLU A 133 -0.01 11.36 -8.39
CA GLU A 133 -0.94 12.03 -9.28
C GLU A 133 -1.56 11.04 -10.29
N GLY A 134 -0.72 10.20 -10.91
CA GLY A 134 -1.18 9.15 -11.82
C GLY A 134 -2.10 8.14 -11.13
N GLY A 135 -1.85 7.82 -9.86
CA GLY A 135 -2.73 6.98 -9.03
C GLY A 135 -4.11 7.60 -8.85
N THR A 136 -4.16 8.84 -8.39
CA THR A 136 -5.44 9.56 -8.15
C THR A 136 -6.23 9.77 -9.44
N GLU A 137 -5.56 10.13 -10.54
CA GLU A 137 -6.18 10.27 -11.86
C GLU A 137 -6.74 8.94 -12.38
N ALA A 138 -5.97 7.85 -12.23
CA ALA A 138 -6.39 6.53 -12.66
C ALA A 138 -7.60 6.02 -11.86
N VAL A 139 -7.61 6.22 -10.54
CA VAL A 139 -8.77 5.88 -9.70
C VAL A 139 -10.00 6.68 -10.13
N LYS A 140 -9.88 7.99 -10.28
CA LYS A 140 -11.00 8.84 -10.73
C LYS A 140 -11.51 8.45 -12.11
N SER A 141 -10.60 8.17 -13.06
CA SER A 141 -10.96 7.67 -14.39
C SER A 141 -11.71 6.34 -14.29
N THR A 142 -11.23 5.41 -13.46
CA THR A 142 -11.88 4.11 -13.25
C THR A 142 -13.30 4.27 -12.71
N LEU A 143 -13.52 5.17 -11.74
CA LEU A 143 -14.85 5.44 -11.21
C LEU A 143 -15.78 6.01 -12.30
N ASN A 144 -15.29 6.88 -13.18
CA ASN A 144 -16.05 7.39 -14.32
C ASN A 144 -16.39 6.28 -15.31
N ASP A 145 -15.44 5.40 -15.65
CA ASP A 145 -15.67 4.26 -16.55
C ASP A 145 -16.72 3.28 -16.01
N LEU A 146 -16.81 3.21 -14.68
CA LEU A 146 -17.85 2.45 -13.97
C LEU A 146 -19.20 3.17 -13.89
N GLY A 147 -19.33 4.35 -14.51
CA GLY A 147 -20.56 5.15 -14.54
C GLY A 147 -20.88 5.90 -13.25
N LEU A 148 -19.91 6.07 -12.35
CA LEU A 148 -20.10 6.78 -11.09
C LEU A 148 -19.87 8.30 -11.28
N ASP A 149 -20.72 9.11 -10.66
CA ASP A 149 -20.55 10.56 -10.67
C ASP A 149 -19.38 11.00 -9.79
N THR A 150 -18.33 11.49 -10.43
CA THR A 150 -17.12 12.00 -9.76
C THR A 150 -17.02 13.53 -9.79
N SER A 151 -18.09 14.25 -10.15
CA SER A 151 -18.06 15.71 -10.31
C SER A 151 -17.66 16.46 -9.03
N GLY A 152 -17.97 15.89 -7.87
CA GLY A 152 -17.58 16.41 -6.55
C GLY A 152 -16.34 15.72 -5.92
N LEU A 153 -15.62 14.89 -6.69
CA LEU A 153 -14.45 14.17 -6.19
C LEU A 153 -13.16 14.91 -6.53
N THR A 154 -12.42 15.24 -5.49
CA THR A 154 -11.01 15.66 -5.55
C THR A 154 -10.19 14.72 -4.69
N MET A 155 -9.14 14.15 -5.25
CA MET A 155 -8.22 13.27 -4.54
C MET A 155 -6.85 13.94 -4.48
N ALA A 156 -6.36 14.18 -3.27
CA ALA A 156 -5.00 14.67 -3.03
C ALA A 156 -3.99 13.51 -3.01
N ASP A 157 -4.47 12.34 -2.62
CA ASP A 157 -3.77 11.06 -2.61
C ASP A 157 -4.80 9.92 -2.66
N CYS A 158 -4.36 8.66 -2.58
CA CYS A 158 -5.23 7.49 -2.56
C CYS A 158 -5.56 7.00 -1.13
N SER A 159 -4.82 7.45 -0.13
CA SER A 159 -4.97 7.07 1.27
C SER A 159 -5.93 7.98 2.06
N GLY A 160 -6.13 9.20 1.60
CA GLY A 160 -6.86 10.23 2.33
C GLY A 160 -6.05 10.92 3.43
N LEU A 161 -4.76 10.60 3.57
CA LEU A 161 -3.87 11.18 4.57
C LEU A 161 -3.52 12.65 4.27
N SER A 162 -3.34 12.98 2.99
CA SER A 162 -3.01 14.33 2.56
C SER A 162 -4.23 15.25 2.62
N PRO A 163 -4.08 16.48 3.13
CA PRO A 163 -5.18 17.44 3.14
C PRO A 163 -5.55 17.84 1.71
N GLY A 164 -6.85 18.02 1.45
CA GLY A 164 -7.36 18.48 0.16
C GLY A 164 -8.27 17.49 -0.56
N SER A 165 -8.30 16.21 -0.15
CA SER A 165 -9.28 15.25 -0.65
C SER A 165 -10.70 15.67 -0.25
N ARG A 166 -11.64 15.57 -1.20
CA ARG A 166 -13.06 15.89 -1.02
C ARG A 166 -13.90 14.94 -1.87
N LEU A 167 -15.00 14.49 -1.31
CA LEU A 167 -16.02 13.75 -2.07
C LEU A 167 -17.41 14.10 -1.56
N THR A 168 -18.41 13.88 -2.39
CA THR A 168 -19.81 14.04 -1.96
C THR A 168 -20.30 12.74 -1.29
N VAL A 169 -21.26 12.88 -0.38
CA VAL A 169 -21.95 11.70 0.20
C VAL A 169 -22.59 10.86 -0.91
N ARG A 170 -23.08 11.49 -1.97
CA ARG A 170 -23.63 10.80 -3.14
C ARG A 170 -22.60 9.90 -3.83
N THR A 171 -21.40 10.41 -4.08
CA THR A 171 -20.30 9.63 -4.68
C THR A 171 -19.94 8.45 -3.80
N LEU A 172 -19.77 8.68 -2.49
CA LEU A 172 -19.47 7.63 -1.53
C LEU A 172 -20.56 6.55 -1.51
N ALA A 173 -21.84 6.95 -1.40
CA ALA A 173 -22.98 6.03 -1.41
C ALA A 173 -23.04 5.20 -2.71
N ALA A 174 -22.76 5.81 -3.85
CA ALA A 174 -22.75 5.12 -5.14
C ALA A 174 -21.62 4.06 -5.24
N VAL A 175 -20.43 4.38 -4.71
CA VAL A 175 -19.32 3.40 -4.60
C VAL A 175 -19.74 2.23 -3.72
N GLN A 176 -20.28 2.51 -2.52
CA GLN A 176 -20.71 1.45 -1.61
C GLN A 176 -21.85 0.60 -2.17
N GLN A 177 -22.82 1.23 -2.82
CA GLN A 177 -23.90 0.50 -3.50
C GLN A 177 -23.33 -0.45 -4.57
N ARG A 178 -22.36 0.01 -5.36
CA ARG A 178 -21.70 -0.83 -6.35
C ARG A 178 -20.96 -2.00 -5.69
N ASN A 179 -20.21 -1.76 -4.63
CA ASN A 179 -19.50 -2.79 -3.90
C ASN A 179 -20.45 -3.90 -3.40
N LEU A 180 -21.65 -3.53 -2.95
CA LEU A 180 -22.64 -4.46 -2.44
C LEU A 180 -23.46 -5.19 -3.52
N THR A 181 -23.51 -4.67 -4.74
CA THR A 181 -24.44 -5.17 -5.79
C THR A 181 -23.73 -5.80 -6.98
N THR A 182 -22.40 -5.76 -7.05
CA THR A 182 -21.64 -6.35 -8.14
C THR A 182 -20.59 -7.33 -7.64
N GLU A 183 -20.36 -8.39 -8.36
CA GLU A 183 -19.32 -9.38 -8.07
C GLU A 183 -17.92 -8.72 -8.01
N SER A 184 -17.63 -7.83 -8.95
CA SER A 184 -16.35 -7.09 -8.99
C SER A 184 -16.16 -6.10 -7.83
N GLY A 185 -17.22 -5.77 -7.11
CA GLY A 185 -17.18 -4.89 -5.92
C GLY A 185 -17.12 -5.63 -4.59
N ALA A 186 -17.44 -6.94 -4.60
CA ALA A 186 -17.61 -7.74 -3.38
C ALA A 186 -16.41 -7.65 -2.42
N ALA A 187 -15.18 -7.72 -2.94
CA ALA A 187 -13.97 -7.61 -2.12
C ALA A 187 -13.90 -6.28 -1.33
N GLY A 188 -14.37 -5.17 -1.93
CA GLY A 188 -14.45 -3.87 -1.25
C GLY A 188 -15.51 -3.85 -0.14
N ALA A 189 -16.64 -4.53 -0.32
CA ALA A 189 -17.68 -4.63 0.69
C ALA A 189 -17.27 -5.56 1.85
N GLU A 190 -16.74 -6.75 1.52
CA GLU A 190 -16.31 -7.76 2.50
C GLU A 190 -15.11 -7.32 3.35
N GLY A 191 -14.27 -6.44 2.80
CA GLY A 191 -13.12 -5.89 3.50
C GLY A 191 -13.45 -4.80 4.53
N LEU A 192 -14.67 -4.26 4.53
CA LEU A 192 -15.06 -3.22 5.49
C LEU A 192 -15.17 -3.77 6.91
N SER A 193 -14.74 -2.97 7.87
CA SER A 193 -14.91 -3.29 9.29
C SER A 193 -16.41 -3.34 9.64
N ILE A 194 -16.79 -4.34 10.42
CA ILE A 194 -18.17 -4.52 10.91
C ILE A 194 -18.24 -3.97 12.33
N ALA A 195 -19.19 -3.05 12.58
CA ALA A 195 -19.36 -2.48 13.90
C ALA A 195 -19.69 -3.56 14.94
N GLY A 196 -18.90 -3.62 16.01
CA GLY A 196 -19.10 -4.56 17.11
C GLY A 196 -18.42 -5.94 16.94
N LEU A 197 -17.61 -6.11 15.91
CA LEU A 197 -16.75 -7.29 15.70
C LEU A 197 -15.29 -6.86 15.68
#